data_797dcea19e34b479340f631bd8dded4d
#
_entry.id   797dcea19e34b479340f631bd8dded4d
#
_cell.length_a   1.000
_cell.length_b   1.000
_cell.length_c   1.000
_cell.angle_alpha   90.00
_cell.angle_beta   90.00
_cell.angle_gamma   90.00
#
_symmetry.space_group_name_H-M   'P 1'
#
loop_
_entity.id
_entity.type
_entity.pdbx_description
1 polymer ?
#
loop_
_entity_poly.entity_id
_entity_poly.type
_entity_poly.pdbx_seq_one_letter_code
_entity_poly.pdbx_strand_id
1 'polypeptide(L)'
;EIAQCLVGSEMCIRDRQNIKNKFQDEKLPLVDEVIELDQKNRDIKGEVEALRAEKNKISKQIGACMAQGKKEEAEELKRKVSESAARIEELSKEEKEVEEKLKQNMMIIPNIIDPSVPIGKDDSENVEIEKFGEPVVPDFEIPYHTDIMESFDGIDLESAGRVAGNGFYYPVSYTHLRAHE
;
A
#
# COMPACT_ATOMS: atom_id res chain seq x y z
N GLU A 1 8.17 7.13 2.29
CA GLU A 1 7.41 8.26 2.87
C GLU A 1 5.94 8.12 2.48
N ILE A 2 5.27 7.16 3.10
CA ILE A 2 3.81 7.16 3.14
C ILE A 2 3.47 8.33 4.03
N ALA A 3 2.85 9.33 3.44
CA ALA A 3 2.58 10.61 4.04
C ALA A 3 2.17 10.47 5.50
N GLN A 4 2.85 11.19 6.38
CA GLN A 4 2.38 11.60 7.70
C GLN A 4 1.14 12.49 7.50
N CYS A 5 0.14 11.97 6.82
CA CYS A 5 -1.08 12.68 6.48
C CYS A 5 -2.09 12.42 7.58
N LEU A 6 -2.34 13.43 8.34
CA LEU A 6 -3.61 13.91 8.91
C LEU A 6 -4.76 12.88 8.86
N VAL A 7 -4.55 11.71 9.47
CA VAL A 7 -5.62 10.78 9.78
C VAL A 7 -6.54 11.50 10.77
N GLY A 8 -7.80 11.72 10.42
CA GLY A 8 -8.79 12.44 11.23
C GLY A 8 -9.29 13.75 10.62
N SER A 9 -8.84 14.13 9.42
CA SER A 9 -9.27 15.33 8.70
C SER A 9 -10.01 15.01 7.39
N GLU A 10 -10.05 15.95 6.48
CA GLU A 10 -10.69 15.87 5.16
C GLU A 10 -10.36 14.61 4.37
N MET A 11 -9.18 14.00 4.58
CA MET A 11 -8.75 12.79 3.87
C MET A 11 -9.65 11.59 4.17
N CYS A 12 -10.00 11.34 5.44
CA CYS A 12 -10.90 10.23 5.80
C CYS A 12 -12.31 10.43 5.26
N ILE A 13 -12.76 11.69 5.14
CA ILE A 13 -14.05 12.01 4.51
C ILE A 13 -13.99 11.71 3.01
N ARG A 14 -12.89 12.06 2.35
CA ARG A 14 -12.67 11.80 0.92
C ARG A 14 -12.54 10.29 0.65
N ASP A 15 -11.85 9.54 1.50
CA ASP A 15 -11.71 8.10 1.36
C ASP A 15 -13.06 7.40 1.50
N ARG A 16 -13.88 7.78 2.49
CA ARG A 16 -15.24 7.24 2.64
C ARG A 16 -16.12 7.55 1.42
N GLN A 17 -16.05 8.78 0.91
CA GLN A 17 -16.79 9.15 -0.29
C GLN A 17 -16.29 8.36 -1.51
N ASN A 18 -14.97 8.19 -1.64
CA ASN A 18 -14.37 7.42 -2.73
C ASN A 18 -14.77 5.93 -2.70
N ILE A 19 -14.80 5.31 -1.51
CA ILE A 19 -15.27 3.94 -1.31
C ILE A 19 -16.72 3.81 -1.79
N LYS A 20 -17.59 4.77 -1.44
CA LYS A 20 -18.99 4.81 -1.91
C LYS A 20 -19.07 4.98 -3.43
N ASN A 21 -18.26 5.88 -4.00
CA ASN A 21 -18.22 6.11 -5.44
C ASN A 21 -17.77 4.87 -6.22
N LYS A 22 -17.01 3.98 -5.57
CA LYS A 22 -16.58 2.67 -6.13
C LYS A 22 -17.51 1.51 -5.78
N PHE A 23 -18.63 1.78 -5.15
CA PHE A 23 -19.61 0.77 -4.74
C PHE A 23 -19.02 -0.36 -3.86
N GLN A 24 -18.10 0.00 -2.95
CA GLN A 24 -17.35 -0.93 -2.08
C GLN A 24 -17.63 -0.64 -0.60
N ASP A 25 -18.90 -0.46 -0.25
CA ASP A 25 -19.32 -0.04 1.11
C ASP A 25 -18.84 -0.99 2.21
N GLU A 26 -18.56 -2.24 1.89
CA GLU A 26 -17.98 -3.23 2.81
C GLU A 26 -16.59 -2.83 3.34
N LYS A 27 -15.92 -1.90 2.66
CA LYS A 27 -14.60 -1.37 3.09
C LYS A 27 -14.67 -0.14 3.98
N LEU A 28 -15.85 0.42 4.22
CA LEU A 28 -16.01 1.59 5.09
C LEU A 28 -15.45 1.37 6.51
N PRO A 29 -15.64 0.20 7.16
CA PRO A 29 -15.08 -0.05 8.49
C PRO A 29 -13.56 0.01 8.54
N LEU A 30 -12.87 -0.30 7.43
CA LEU A 30 -11.40 -0.25 7.37
C LEU A 30 -10.86 1.18 7.56
N VAL A 31 -11.63 2.20 7.16
CA VAL A 31 -11.24 3.60 7.37
C VAL A 31 -11.23 3.94 8.85
N ASP A 32 -12.21 3.45 9.61
CA ASP A 32 -12.29 3.66 11.06
C ASP A 32 -11.14 2.94 11.76
N GLU A 33 -10.87 1.70 11.37
CA GLU A 33 -9.75 0.91 11.91
C GLU A 33 -8.40 1.58 11.63
N VAL A 34 -8.20 2.14 10.45
CA VAL A 34 -6.98 2.90 10.09
C VAL A 34 -6.82 4.13 11.00
N ILE A 35 -7.92 4.86 11.29
CA ILE A 35 -7.88 6.01 12.20
C ILE A 35 -7.46 5.59 13.61
N GLU A 36 -8.02 4.51 14.13
CA GLU A 36 -7.68 3.99 15.45
C GLU A 36 -6.22 3.51 15.53
N LEU A 37 -5.78 2.77 14.51
CA LEU A 37 -4.39 2.28 14.43
C LEU A 37 -3.40 3.44 14.30
N ASP A 38 -3.70 4.49 13.54
CA ASP A 38 -2.83 5.66 13.42
C ASP A 38 -2.74 6.42 14.74
N GLN A 39 -3.86 6.62 15.44
CA GLN A 39 -3.83 7.24 16.75
C GLN A 39 -2.97 6.43 17.72
N LYS A 40 -3.18 5.11 17.77
CA LYS A 40 -2.36 4.21 18.60
C LYS A 40 -0.87 4.28 18.24
N ASN A 41 -0.53 4.34 16.97
CA ASN A 41 0.85 4.48 16.51
C ASN A 41 1.48 5.80 16.98
N ARG A 42 0.73 6.90 16.94
CA ARG A 42 1.18 8.20 17.44
C ARG A 42 1.42 8.19 18.95
N ASP A 43 0.51 7.57 19.69
CA ASP A 43 0.62 7.46 21.15
C ASP A 43 1.85 6.64 21.55
N ILE A 44 2.08 5.49 20.89
CA ILE A 44 3.26 4.66 21.10
C ILE A 44 4.55 5.44 20.79
N LYS A 45 4.61 6.12 19.64
CA LYS A 45 5.77 6.94 19.26
C LYS A 45 6.04 8.05 20.27
N GLY A 46 4.99 8.72 20.73
CA GLY A 46 5.09 9.74 21.77
C GLY A 46 5.66 9.19 23.08
N GLU A 47 5.18 8.02 23.54
CA GLU A 47 5.70 7.36 24.74
C GLU A 47 7.15 6.94 24.57
N VAL A 48 7.51 6.36 23.43
CA VAL A 48 8.90 5.96 23.12
C VAL A 48 9.85 7.18 23.12
N GLU A 49 9.44 8.29 22.52
CA GLU A 49 10.24 9.52 22.50
C GLU A 49 10.42 10.10 23.89
N ALA A 50 9.35 10.12 24.72
CA ALA A 50 9.42 10.58 26.09
C ALA A 50 10.36 9.72 26.94
N LEU A 51 10.27 8.39 26.84
CA LEU A 51 11.14 7.45 27.54
C LEU A 51 12.61 7.57 27.08
N ARG A 52 12.87 7.79 25.81
CA ARG A 52 14.22 8.04 25.28
C ARG A 52 14.81 9.35 25.83
N ALA A 53 13.98 10.40 25.87
CA ALA A 53 14.42 11.68 26.44
C ALA A 53 14.72 11.57 27.93
N GLU A 54 13.89 10.84 28.70
CA GLU A 54 14.10 10.56 30.12
C GLU A 54 15.38 9.73 30.34
N LYS A 55 15.54 8.64 29.59
CA LYS A 55 16.75 7.81 29.61
C LYS A 55 18.02 8.64 29.40
N ASN A 56 17.98 9.57 28.43
CA ASN A 56 19.14 10.45 28.17
C ASN A 56 19.42 11.39 29.34
N LYS A 57 18.39 11.94 30.00
CA LYS A 57 18.56 12.77 31.20
C LYS A 57 19.15 11.98 32.36
N ILE A 58 18.60 10.79 32.63
CA ILE A 58 19.08 9.92 33.72
C ILE A 58 20.51 9.46 33.44
N SER A 59 20.88 9.15 32.20
CA SER A 59 22.23 8.75 31.83
C SER A 59 23.28 9.86 32.16
N LYS A 60 22.90 11.13 31.92
CA LYS A 60 23.74 12.28 32.31
C LYS A 60 23.87 12.41 33.83
N GLN A 61 22.78 12.15 34.58
CA GLN A 61 22.79 12.18 36.05
C GLN A 61 23.65 11.06 36.64
N ILE A 62 23.61 9.86 36.06
CA ILE A 62 24.47 8.74 36.47
C ILE A 62 25.96 9.16 36.38
N GLY A 63 26.35 9.81 35.26
CA GLY A 63 27.72 10.32 35.10
C GLY A 63 28.13 11.31 36.20
N ALA A 64 27.23 12.22 36.57
CA ALA A 64 27.44 13.19 37.64
C ALA A 64 27.52 12.53 39.02
N CYS A 65 26.64 11.58 39.35
CA CYS A 65 26.64 10.84 40.61
C CYS A 65 27.90 9.98 40.77
N MET A 66 28.36 9.34 39.69
CA MET A 66 29.62 8.57 39.70
C MET A 66 30.85 9.47 39.96
N ALA A 67 30.89 10.66 39.37
CA ALA A 67 31.95 11.63 39.60
C ALA A 67 31.98 12.16 41.08
N GLN A 68 30.81 12.18 41.74
CA GLN A 68 30.64 12.60 43.13
C GLN A 68 30.82 11.45 44.16
N GLY A 69 31.05 10.22 43.68
CA GLY A 69 31.23 9.04 44.57
C GLY A 69 29.95 8.46 45.16
N LYS A 70 28.75 8.92 44.74
CA LYS A 70 27.43 8.49 45.21
C LYS A 70 27.00 7.21 44.51
N LYS A 71 27.54 6.08 44.94
CA LYS A 71 27.32 4.78 44.25
C LYS A 71 25.88 4.26 44.35
N GLU A 72 25.24 4.40 45.50
CA GLU A 72 23.85 3.90 45.72
C GLU A 72 22.84 4.63 44.82
N GLU A 73 22.92 5.98 44.76
CA GLU A 73 22.07 6.79 43.90
C GLU A 73 22.30 6.42 42.39
N ALA A 74 23.56 6.14 42.03
CA ALA A 74 23.87 5.74 40.65
C ALA A 74 23.32 4.34 40.31
N GLU A 75 23.24 3.40 41.26
CA GLU A 75 22.61 2.07 41.03
C GLU A 75 21.11 2.15 40.88
N GLU A 76 20.42 2.96 41.67
CA GLU A 76 18.98 3.19 41.49
C GLU A 76 18.65 3.81 40.12
N LEU A 77 19.46 4.78 39.70
CA LEU A 77 19.31 5.40 38.38
C LEU A 77 19.57 4.40 37.23
N LYS A 78 20.54 3.50 37.38
CA LYS A 78 20.81 2.43 36.42
C LYS A 78 19.63 1.47 36.32
N ARG A 79 18.98 1.12 37.45
CA ARG A 79 17.77 0.29 37.42
C ARG A 79 16.65 0.95 36.65
N LYS A 80 16.38 2.25 36.87
CA LYS A 80 15.39 3.01 36.11
C LYS A 80 15.69 3.03 34.61
N VAL A 81 16.95 3.18 34.22
CA VAL A 81 17.35 3.11 32.80
C VAL A 81 17.11 1.75 32.21
N SER A 82 17.33 0.67 32.96
CA SER A 82 17.07 -0.69 32.52
C SER A 82 15.58 -0.96 32.34
N GLU A 83 14.75 -0.48 33.29
CA GLU A 83 13.29 -0.59 33.20
C GLU A 83 12.75 0.20 31.98
N SER A 84 13.22 1.43 31.79
CA SER A 84 12.87 2.23 30.61
C SER A 84 13.33 1.58 29.31
N ALA A 85 14.48 0.92 29.29
CA ALA A 85 14.97 0.21 28.11
C ALA A 85 14.12 -0.99 27.76
N ALA A 86 13.68 -1.78 28.74
CA ALA A 86 12.77 -2.89 28.55
C ALA A 86 11.41 -2.42 28.00
N ARG A 87 10.86 -1.34 28.57
CA ARG A 87 9.60 -0.74 28.11
C ARG A 87 9.69 -0.22 26.66
N ILE A 88 10.81 0.44 26.31
CA ILE A 88 11.05 0.90 24.94
C ILE A 88 11.11 -0.29 23.97
N GLU A 89 11.69 -1.42 24.36
CA GLU A 89 11.74 -2.60 23.51
C GLU A 89 10.35 -3.20 23.28
N GLU A 90 9.52 -3.30 24.33
CA GLU A 90 8.12 -3.74 24.21
C GLU A 90 7.31 -2.83 23.28
N LEU A 91 7.37 -1.52 23.51
CA LEU A 91 6.69 -0.52 22.68
C LEU A 91 7.17 -0.56 21.22
N SER A 92 8.47 -0.80 20.99
CA SER A 92 8.99 -0.92 19.62
C SER A 92 8.52 -2.18 18.89
N LYS A 93 8.19 -3.25 19.60
CA LYS A 93 7.56 -4.44 19.02
C LYS A 93 6.10 -4.13 18.68
N GLU A 94 5.37 -3.51 19.61
CA GLU A 94 3.98 -3.11 19.41
C GLU A 94 3.85 -2.09 18.26
N GLU A 95 4.75 -1.12 18.15
CA GLU A 95 4.83 -0.16 17.04
C GLU A 95 4.89 -0.88 15.69
N LYS A 96 5.78 -1.86 15.55
CA LYS A 96 5.92 -2.63 14.30
C LYS A 96 4.66 -3.41 13.95
N GLU A 97 4.00 -4.02 14.93
CA GLU A 97 2.75 -4.74 14.71
C GLU A 97 1.62 -3.81 14.25
N VAL A 98 1.54 -2.62 14.86
CA VAL A 98 0.56 -1.59 14.50
C VAL A 98 0.86 -1.05 13.10
N GLU A 99 2.11 -0.75 12.78
CA GLU A 99 2.53 -0.28 11.45
C GLU A 99 2.23 -1.29 10.34
N GLU A 100 2.46 -2.59 10.60
CA GLU A 100 2.16 -3.63 9.63
C GLU A 100 0.65 -3.76 9.37
N LYS A 101 -0.18 -3.73 10.42
CA LYS A 101 -1.64 -3.74 10.27
C LYS A 101 -2.15 -2.51 9.53
N LEU A 102 -1.64 -1.34 9.89
CA LEU A 102 -1.98 -0.08 9.23
C LEU A 102 -1.65 -0.14 7.74
N LYS A 103 -0.48 -0.65 7.38
CA LYS A 103 -0.07 -0.84 6.00
C LYS A 103 -0.99 -1.82 5.25
N GLN A 104 -1.35 -2.95 5.87
CA GLN A 104 -2.24 -3.93 5.26
C GLN A 104 -3.62 -3.33 4.98
N ASN A 105 -4.22 -2.63 5.94
CA ASN A 105 -5.50 -1.97 5.76
C ASN A 105 -5.46 -0.88 4.68
N MET A 106 -4.39 -0.07 4.66
CA MET A 106 -4.20 0.96 3.64
C MET A 106 -4.04 0.39 2.23
N MET A 107 -3.48 -0.82 2.08
CA MET A 107 -3.38 -1.49 0.79
C MET A 107 -4.73 -2.01 0.25
N ILE A 108 -5.73 -2.19 1.13
CA ILE A 108 -7.07 -2.66 0.75
C ILE A 108 -7.98 -1.48 0.38
N ILE A 109 -7.75 -0.30 0.97
CA ILE A 109 -8.51 0.91 0.67
C ILE A 109 -8.20 1.35 -0.76
N PRO A 110 -9.23 1.57 -1.61
CA PRO A 110 -9.02 1.92 -3.01
C PRO A 110 -8.51 3.34 -3.18
N ASN A 111 -7.66 3.55 -4.19
CA ASN A 111 -7.17 4.88 -4.57
C ASN A 111 -8.32 5.83 -4.92
N ILE A 112 -8.15 7.11 -4.62
CA ILE A 112 -9.13 8.16 -4.90
C ILE A 112 -9.31 8.30 -6.43
N ILE A 113 -10.57 8.33 -6.85
CA ILE A 113 -10.94 8.58 -8.26
C ILE A 113 -10.72 10.06 -8.55
N ASP A 114 -10.12 10.35 -9.71
CA ASP A 114 -9.99 11.72 -10.19
C ASP A 114 -11.39 12.33 -10.44
N PRO A 115 -11.63 13.60 -10.10
CA PRO A 115 -12.93 14.25 -10.29
C PRO A 115 -13.43 14.27 -11.75
N SER A 116 -12.53 14.14 -12.72
CA SER A 116 -12.89 14.09 -14.14
C SER A 116 -13.43 12.74 -14.59
N VAL A 117 -13.26 11.69 -13.77
CA VAL A 117 -13.71 10.34 -14.12
C VAL A 117 -15.19 10.18 -13.75
N PRO A 118 -16.06 9.80 -14.69
CA PRO A 118 -17.45 9.49 -14.40
C PRO A 118 -17.57 8.36 -13.40
N ILE A 119 -18.52 8.51 -12.48
CA ILE A 119 -18.82 7.46 -11.50
C ILE A 119 -19.81 6.50 -12.15
N GLY A 120 -19.40 5.25 -12.31
CA GLY A 120 -20.21 4.20 -12.91
C GLY A 120 -19.97 2.87 -12.21
N LYS A 121 -20.97 1.99 -12.25
CA LYS A 121 -20.95 0.69 -11.61
C LYS A 121 -20.24 -0.35 -12.47
N ASP A 122 -20.42 -0.26 -13.76
CA ASP A 122 -19.83 -1.15 -14.76
C ASP A 122 -19.62 -0.43 -16.10
N ASP A 123 -19.17 -1.15 -17.10
CA ASP A 123 -18.83 -0.64 -18.43
C ASP A 123 -20.06 -0.10 -19.20
N SER A 124 -21.28 -0.48 -18.85
CA SER A 124 -22.51 0.04 -19.48
C SER A 124 -22.75 1.52 -19.16
N GLU A 125 -22.16 2.01 -18.06
CA GLU A 125 -22.26 3.41 -17.61
C GLU A 125 -21.06 4.26 -18.09
N ASN A 126 -20.18 3.73 -18.95
CA ASN A 126 -19.09 4.47 -19.54
C ASN A 126 -19.59 5.65 -20.36
N VAL A 127 -18.97 6.81 -20.18
CA VAL A 127 -19.29 8.03 -20.91
C VAL A 127 -18.26 8.23 -22.01
N GLU A 128 -18.72 8.33 -23.28
CA GLU A 128 -17.87 8.67 -24.40
C GLU A 128 -17.41 10.12 -24.25
N ILE A 129 -16.09 10.35 -24.08
CA ILE A 129 -15.51 11.68 -23.90
C ILE A 129 -15.17 12.29 -25.25
N GLU A 130 -14.62 11.49 -26.16
CA GLU A 130 -14.15 11.96 -27.47
C GLU A 130 -14.32 10.84 -28.49
N LYS A 131 -14.75 11.20 -29.70
CA LYS A 131 -14.85 10.32 -30.85
C LYS A 131 -13.96 10.85 -31.97
N PHE A 132 -13.05 10.02 -32.45
CA PHE A 132 -12.17 10.39 -33.56
C PHE A 132 -12.45 9.51 -34.79
N GLY A 133 -12.86 10.15 -35.88
CA GLY A 133 -13.17 9.52 -37.15
C GLY A 133 -14.53 8.81 -37.17
N GLU A 134 -14.87 8.33 -38.32
CA GLU A 134 -16.07 7.48 -38.55
C GLU A 134 -15.64 6.04 -38.81
N PRO A 135 -16.21 5.06 -38.11
CA PRO A 135 -15.87 3.66 -38.32
C PRO A 135 -16.35 3.23 -39.73
N VAL A 136 -15.44 2.73 -40.54
CA VAL A 136 -15.77 2.11 -41.81
C VAL A 136 -16.00 0.63 -41.57
N VAL A 137 -17.27 0.20 -41.62
CA VAL A 137 -17.63 -1.20 -41.51
C VAL A 137 -17.62 -1.79 -42.91
N PRO A 138 -16.70 -2.73 -43.22
CA PRO A 138 -16.69 -3.38 -44.52
C PRO A 138 -17.94 -4.28 -44.72
N ASP A 139 -18.28 -4.58 -45.95
CA ASP A 139 -19.38 -5.44 -46.34
C ASP A 139 -19.07 -6.94 -46.30
N PHE A 140 -17.86 -7.30 -45.81
CA PHE A 140 -17.44 -8.67 -45.61
C PHE A 140 -17.21 -9.00 -44.12
N GLU A 141 -17.31 -10.27 -43.78
CA GLU A 141 -17.03 -10.75 -42.42
C GLU A 141 -15.54 -10.56 -42.07
N ILE A 142 -15.29 -9.77 -41.01
CA ILE A 142 -13.94 -9.52 -40.52
C ILE A 142 -13.54 -10.68 -39.59
N PRO A 143 -12.49 -11.48 -39.95
CA PRO A 143 -12.03 -12.55 -39.10
C PRO A 143 -11.38 -11.97 -37.84
N TYR A 144 -11.39 -12.72 -36.74
CA TYR A 144 -10.68 -12.35 -35.53
C TYR A 144 -9.19 -12.31 -35.79
N HIS A 145 -8.47 -11.48 -35.03
CA HIS A 145 -7.02 -11.36 -35.12
C HIS A 145 -6.29 -12.68 -34.88
N THR A 146 -6.80 -13.56 -34.03
CA THR A 146 -6.30 -14.92 -33.79
C THR A 146 -6.40 -15.77 -35.04
N ASP A 147 -7.53 -15.76 -35.72
CA ASP A 147 -7.76 -16.55 -36.93
C ASP A 147 -6.82 -16.11 -38.07
N ILE A 148 -6.59 -14.79 -38.18
CA ILE A 148 -5.66 -14.22 -39.13
C ILE A 148 -4.22 -14.69 -38.79
N MET A 149 -3.83 -14.63 -37.51
CA MET A 149 -2.50 -15.06 -37.08
C MET A 149 -2.26 -16.57 -37.23
N GLU A 150 -3.30 -17.38 -36.97
CA GLU A 150 -3.26 -18.84 -37.19
C GLU A 150 -3.09 -19.19 -38.67
N SER A 151 -3.70 -18.42 -39.60
CA SER A 151 -3.62 -18.68 -41.04
C SER A 151 -2.21 -18.65 -41.64
N PHE A 152 -1.23 -18.02 -40.94
CA PHE A 152 0.17 -17.96 -41.32
C PHE A 152 1.13 -18.45 -40.22
N ASP A 153 0.65 -19.32 -39.34
CA ASP A 153 1.41 -19.87 -38.20
C ASP A 153 2.06 -18.79 -37.29
N GLY A 154 1.43 -17.63 -37.20
CA GLY A 154 1.93 -16.47 -36.46
C GLY A 154 1.63 -16.45 -34.97
N ILE A 155 0.96 -17.49 -34.43
CA ILE A 155 0.53 -17.56 -33.04
C ILE A 155 0.68 -18.98 -32.49
N ASP A 156 1.15 -19.09 -31.24
CA ASP A 156 1.23 -20.34 -30.49
C ASP A 156 0.36 -20.25 -29.24
N LEU A 157 -0.87 -20.72 -29.33
CA LEU A 157 -1.83 -20.76 -28.24
C LEU A 157 -1.54 -21.90 -27.26
N GLU A 158 -1.02 -23.04 -27.77
CA GLU A 158 -0.79 -24.22 -26.95
C GLU A 158 0.36 -24.02 -25.96
N SER A 159 1.50 -23.49 -26.43
CA SER A 159 2.63 -23.19 -25.55
C SER A 159 2.30 -22.05 -24.58
N ALA A 160 1.58 -21.03 -25.02
CA ALA A 160 1.13 -19.96 -24.15
C ALA A 160 0.20 -20.48 -23.04
N GLY A 161 -0.76 -21.35 -23.38
CA GLY A 161 -1.65 -21.98 -22.41
C GLY A 161 -0.94 -22.84 -21.38
N ARG A 162 0.12 -23.57 -21.79
CA ARG A 162 0.96 -24.39 -20.88
C ARG A 162 1.78 -23.55 -19.89
N VAL A 163 2.27 -22.40 -20.31
CA VAL A 163 3.19 -21.57 -19.52
C VAL A 163 2.45 -20.54 -18.67
N ALA A 164 1.48 -19.83 -19.26
CA ALA A 164 0.83 -18.68 -18.65
C ALA A 164 -0.66 -18.90 -18.33
N GLY A 165 -1.24 -20.03 -18.76
CA GLY A 165 -2.66 -20.32 -18.57
C GLY A 165 -3.55 -19.82 -19.73
N ASN A 166 -4.86 -20.02 -19.58
CA ASN A 166 -5.82 -19.64 -20.61
C ASN A 166 -5.91 -18.11 -20.78
N GLY A 167 -6.12 -17.66 -22.01
CA GLY A 167 -6.24 -16.24 -22.35
C GLY A 167 -4.92 -15.57 -22.74
N PHE A 168 -3.82 -16.32 -22.76
CA PHE A 168 -2.53 -15.84 -23.26
C PHE A 168 -2.21 -16.43 -24.62
N TYR A 169 -1.40 -15.71 -25.40
CA TYR A 169 -0.91 -16.17 -26.71
C TYR A 169 0.53 -15.68 -26.93
N TYR A 170 1.30 -16.46 -27.71
CA TYR A 170 2.64 -16.07 -28.12
C TYR A 170 2.64 -15.74 -29.62
N PRO A 171 2.91 -14.49 -30.02
CA PRO A 171 3.18 -14.18 -31.42
C PRO A 171 4.54 -14.75 -31.81
N VAL A 172 4.58 -15.72 -32.70
CA VAL A 172 5.80 -16.50 -33.06
C VAL A 172 6.48 -16.03 -34.34
N SER A 173 5.83 -15.19 -35.14
CA SER A 173 6.38 -14.70 -36.40
C SER A 173 7.77 -14.05 -36.28
N TYR A 174 8.02 -13.35 -35.18
CA TYR A 174 9.32 -12.72 -34.91
C TYR A 174 10.42 -13.72 -34.54
N THR A 175 10.09 -14.81 -33.88
CA THR A 175 11.04 -15.86 -33.52
C THR A 175 11.48 -16.68 -34.71
N HIS A 176 10.61 -16.90 -35.69
CA HIS A 176 10.94 -17.63 -36.93
C HIS A 176 11.78 -16.78 -37.88
N LEU A 177 11.55 -15.45 -37.94
CA LEU A 177 12.36 -14.56 -38.80
C LEU A 177 13.82 -14.42 -38.32
N ARG A 178 14.05 -14.46 -37.01
CA ARG A 178 15.44 -14.37 -36.43
C ARG A 178 16.18 -15.68 -36.43
N ALA A 179 15.55 -16.82 -36.61
CA ALA A 179 16.22 -18.11 -36.67
C ALA A 179 16.85 -18.38 -38.04
N HIS A 180 16.65 -17.53 -39.04
CA HIS A 180 17.18 -17.64 -40.39
C HIS A 180 18.23 -16.57 -40.75
N GLU A 181 18.61 -15.70 -39.81
CA GLU A 181 19.77 -14.82 -39.88
C GLU A 181 20.99 -15.44 -39.12
#